data_7ce8c4da4521a1e51cdfe42dffd102a7
#
_entry.id   7ce8c4da4521a1e51cdfe42dffd102a7
#
_cell.length_a   1.000
_cell.length_b   1.000
_cell.length_c   1.000
_cell.angle_alpha   90.00
_cell.angle_beta   90.00
_cell.angle_gamma   90.00
#
_symmetry.space_group_name_H-M   'P 1'
#
loop_
_entity.id
_entity.type
_entity.pdbx_description
1 polymer ?
#
loop_
_entity_poly.entity_id
_entity_poly.type
_entity_poly.pdbx_seq_one_letter_code
_entity_poly.pdbx_strand_id
1 'polypeptide(L)'
;MLRLKICGIKDEKNAKDLAFLNIDFFGLIFAKSPRRVSLEQARNLSAIFHEKDKKVVGVFVDENLEQILRCIKEAKLDGVQIYRTITKEEFEILKVQNVFVWQVISVENSLDLKSEIFADLVLFDAKGILKGGNGISFNWTLLSSYTKDFALAGGIGLDNIHKAVKTGAKILDLNSKLEDEKGLKDINKIKQILKELKK
;
A
#
# COMPACT_ATOMS: atom_id res chain seq x y z
N MET A 1 -12.77 -12.16 2.61
CA MET A 1 -11.88 -12.59 1.51
C MET A 1 -10.59 -11.78 1.59
N LEU A 2 -9.42 -12.40 1.41
CA LEU A 2 -8.12 -11.72 1.37
C LEU A 2 -8.01 -10.89 0.10
N ARG A 3 -7.55 -9.63 0.21
CA ARG A 3 -7.29 -8.71 -0.91
C ARG A 3 -5.79 -8.45 -1.05
N LEU A 4 -5.37 -8.07 -2.25
CA LEU A 4 -3.97 -7.80 -2.56
C LEU A 4 -3.77 -6.37 -3.02
N LYS A 5 -2.70 -5.75 -2.54
CA LYS A 5 -2.15 -4.48 -3.04
C LYS A 5 -0.74 -4.70 -3.57
N ILE A 6 -0.45 -4.15 -4.73
CA ILE A 6 0.90 -4.05 -5.28
C ILE A 6 1.30 -2.56 -5.27
N CYS A 7 2.34 -2.24 -4.52
CA CYS A 7 2.76 -0.87 -4.27
C CYS A 7 3.98 -0.46 -5.09
N GLY A 8 4.11 0.83 -5.40
CA GLY A 8 5.29 1.39 -6.05
C GLY A 8 5.33 1.18 -7.57
N ILE A 9 4.18 1.32 -8.22
CA ILE A 9 4.08 1.30 -9.68
C ILE A 9 4.53 2.65 -10.23
N LYS A 10 5.38 2.64 -11.25
CA LYS A 10 5.98 3.86 -11.84
C LYS A 10 6.09 3.87 -13.37
N ASP A 11 5.75 2.75 -14.01
CA ASP A 11 5.88 2.55 -15.45
C ASP A 11 4.55 2.13 -16.06
N GLU A 12 4.15 2.79 -17.18
CA GLU A 12 2.84 2.57 -17.80
C GLU A 12 2.73 1.21 -18.48
N LYS A 13 3.81 0.69 -19.09
CA LYS A 13 3.79 -0.63 -19.73
C LYS A 13 3.61 -1.70 -18.66
N ASN A 14 4.36 -1.59 -17.57
CA ASN A 14 4.25 -2.49 -16.43
C ASN A 14 2.84 -2.41 -15.79
N ALA A 15 2.27 -1.20 -15.68
CA ALA A 15 0.91 -1.01 -15.18
C ALA A 15 -0.15 -1.69 -16.04
N LYS A 16 -0.04 -1.59 -17.38
CA LYS A 16 -0.95 -2.28 -18.32
C LYS A 16 -0.93 -3.78 -18.12
N ASP A 17 0.26 -4.38 -17.99
CA ASP A 17 0.38 -5.83 -17.75
C ASP A 17 -0.21 -6.24 -16.39
N LEU A 18 -0.01 -5.42 -15.35
CA LEU A 18 -0.51 -5.65 -13.99
C LEU A 18 -2.02 -5.54 -13.87
N ALA A 19 -2.64 -4.61 -14.62
CA ALA A 19 -4.06 -4.32 -14.53
C ALA A 19 -4.96 -5.52 -14.88
N PHE A 20 -4.45 -6.48 -15.65
CA PHE A 20 -5.17 -7.73 -15.98
C PHE A 20 -5.09 -8.80 -14.89
N LEU A 21 -4.25 -8.62 -13.88
CA LEU A 21 -4.10 -9.61 -12.81
C LEU A 21 -5.19 -9.46 -11.74
N ASN A 22 -5.43 -10.53 -10.98
CA ASN A 22 -6.39 -10.52 -9.87
C ASN A 22 -5.80 -9.81 -8.63
N ILE A 23 -5.64 -8.52 -8.75
CA ILE A 23 -5.13 -7.59 -7.73
C ILE A 23 -6.19 -6.52 -7.50
N ASP A 24 -6.41 -6.14 -6.25
CA ASP A 24 -7.47 -5.22 -5.86
C ASP A 24 -7.00 -3.76 -5.86
N PHE A 25 -5.75 -3.52 -5.41
CA PHE A 25 -5.21 -2.18 -5.19
C PHE A 25 -3.83 -2.00 -5.81
N PHE A 26 -3.58 -0.81 -6.37
CA PHE A 26 -2.27 -0.42 -6.87
C PHE A 26 -1.80 0.86 -6.16
N GLY A 27 -0.55 0.84 -5.65
CA GLY A 27 0.03 1.95 -4.90
C GLY A 27 0.92 2.84 -5.75
N LEU A 28 0.66 4.14 -5.74
CA LEU A 28 1.48 5.19 -6.35
C LEU A 28 2.16 6.01 -5.27
N ILE A 29 3.48 6.09 -5.27
CA ILE A 29 4.26 6.73 -4.21
C ILE A 29 4.55 8.18 -4.58
N PHE A 30 4.05 9.12 -3.77
CA PHE A 30 4.33 10.55 -3.91
C PHE A 30 5.48 11.03 -3.03
N ALA A 31 5.79 10.30 -1.97
CA ALA A 31 6.90 10.57 -1.07
C ALA A 31 8.28 10.36 -1.74
N LYS A 32 9.34 10.88 -1.11
CA LYS A 32 10.73 10.69 -1.58
C LYS A 32 11.09 9.19 -1.62
N SER A 33 11.28 8.66 -2.82
CA SER A 33 11.51 7.22 -3.06
C SER A 33 12.07 7.01 -4.47
N PRO A 34 12.83 5.92 -4.72
CA PRO A 34 13.17 5.52 -6.10
C PRO A 34 11.95 5.12 -6.95
N ARG A 35 10.78 4.96 -6.29
CA ARG A 35 9.50 4.61 -6.91
C ARG A 35 8.54 5.80 -6.98
N ARG A 36 9.04 7.01 -6.68
CA ARG A 36 8.21 8.22 -6.72
C ARG A 36 7.70 8.49 -8.12
N VAL A 37 6.42 8.87 -8.21
CA VAL A 37 5.79 9.32 -9.45
C VAL A 37 5.49 10.82 -9.41
N SER A 38 5.49 11.46 -10.57
CA SER A 38 4.94 12.81 -10.73
C SER A 38 3.40 12.77 -10.76
N LEU A 39 2.75 13.92 -10.60
CA LEU A 39 1.28 14.00 -10.73
C LEU A 39 0.80 13.58 -12.13
N GLU A 40 1.53 13.94 -13.17
CA GLU A 40 1.23 13.55 -14.55
C GLU A 40 1.31 12.02 -14.73
N GLN A 41 2.43 11.41 -14.28
CA GLN A 41 2.57 9.94 -14.29
C GLN A 41 1.46 9.27 -13.49
N ALA A 42 1.13 9.78 -12.29
CA ALA A 42 0.08 9.22 -11.46
C ALA A 42 -1.29 9.26 -12.14
N ARG A 43 -1.61 10.35 -12.85
CA ARG A 43 -2.85 10.49 -13.63
C ARG A 43 -2.95 9.42 -14.72
N ASN A 44 -1.87 9.22 -15.48
CA ASN A 44 -1.83 8.22 -16.54
C ASN A 44 -1.96 6.78 -15.99
N LEU A 45 -1.22 6.49 -14.91
CA LEU A 45 -1.25 5.18 -14.25
C LEU A 45 -2.64 4.89 -13.66
N SER A 46 -3.26 5.88 -13.02
CA SER A 46 -4.62 5.73 -12.48
C SER A 46 -5.64 5.42 -13.56
N ALA A 47 -5.56 6.12 -14.71
CA ALA A 47 -6.44 5.85 -15.83
C ALA A 47 -6.34 4.40 -16.32
N ILE A 48 -5.11 3.86 -16.46
CA ILE A 48 -4.88 2.46 -16.84
C ILE A 48 -5.53 1.48 -15.87
N PHE A 49 -5.44 1.72 -14.56
CA PHE A 49 -6.00 0.85 -13.55
C PHE A 49 -7.54 0.96 -13.48
N HIS A 50 -8.08 2.17 -13.59
CA HIS A 50 -9.53 2.40 -13.56
C HIS A 50 -10.25 1.78 -14.76
N GLU A 51 -9.61 1.69 -15.95
CA GLU A 51 -10.15 0.95 -17.11
C GLU A 51 -10.40 -0.55 -16.83
N LYS A 52 -9.79 -1.08 -15.77
CA LYS A 52 -9.92 -2.48 -15.33
C LYS A 52 -10.58 -2.59 -13.94
N ASP A 53 -11.33 -1.58 -13.52
CA ASP A 53 -12.03 -1.52 -12.22
C ASP A 53 -11.11 -1.75 -11.01
N LYS A 54 -9.82 -1.37 -11.12
CA LYS A 54 -8.84 -1.47 -10.04
C LYS A 54 -8.82 -0.20 -9.22
N LYS A 55 -8.50 -0.32 -7.92
CA LYS A 55 -8.39 0.80 -7.00
C LYS A 55 -6.96 1.34 -6.92
N VAL A 56 -6.82 2.66 -6.93
CA VAL A 56 -5.53 3.34 -6.87
C VAL A 56 -5.35 4.04 -5.53
N VAL A 57 -4.23 3.76 -4.86
CA VAL A 57 -3.89 4.26 -3.53
C VAL A 57 -2.66 5.15 -3.60
N GLY A 58 -2.81 6.41 -3.25
CA GLY A 58 -1.67 7.31 -3.09
C GLY A 58 -0.93 7.05 -1.77
N VAL A 59 0.40 6.97 -1.82
CA VAL A 59 1.24 6.72 -0.64
C VAL A 59 2.00 8.00 -0.29
N PHE A 60 1.81 8.47 0.95
CA PHE A 60 2.30 9.73 1.50
C PHE A 60 3.06 9.48 2.81
N VAL A 61 4.15 10.21 3.01
CA VAL A 61 5.00 10.07 4.19
C VAL A 61 4.98 11.35 5.03
N ASP A 62 5.50 12.44 4.48
CA ASP A 62 5.64 13.73 5.16
C ASP A 62 4.82 14.84 4.48
N GLU A 63 4.07 14.50 3.41
CA GLU A 63 3.25 15.43 2.66
C GLU A 63 2.13 16.02 3.54
N ASN A 64 1.90 17.32 3.42
CA ASN A 64 0.82 18.00 4.13
C ASN A 64 -0.55 17.72 3.49
N LEU A 65 -1.63 18.11 4.18
CA LEU A 65 -2.99 17.84 3.74
C LEU A 65 -3.29 18.45 2.35
N GLU A 66 -2.82 19.68 2.09
CA GLU A 66 -3.04 20.34 0.81
C GLU A 66 -2.43 19.58 -0.37
N GLN A 67 -1.19 19.09 -0.19
CA GLN A 67 -0.51 18.25 -1.18
C GLN A 67 -1.27 16.94 -1.42
N ILE A 68 -1.76 16.29 -0.36
CA ILE A 68 -2.55 15.05 -0.44
C ILE A 68 -3.85 15.31 -1.21
N LEU A 69 -4.60 16.37 -0.86
CA LEU A 69 -5.85 16.75 -1.53
C LEU A 69 -5.64 17.01 -3.02
N ARG A 70 -4.56 17.71 -3.37
CA ARG A 70 -4.17 17.93 -4.76
C ARG A 70 -3.93 16.62 -5.50
N CYS A 71 -3.19 15.68 -4.90
CA CYS A 71 -2.94 14.36 -5.49
C CYS A 71 -4.23 13.56 -5.68
N ILE A 72 -5.13 13.56 -4.69
CA ILE A 72 -6.45 12.90 -4.79
C ILE A 72 -7.19 13.41 -6.02
N LYS A 73 -7.33 14.71 -6.15
CA LYS A 73 -8.08 15.35 -7.24
C LYS A 73 -7.43 15.12 -8.61
N GLU A 74 -6.13 15.40 -8.73
CA GLU A 74 -5.44 15.39 -10.03
C GLU A 74 -5.16 13.98 -10.54
N ALA A 75 -4.81 13.04 -9.67
CA ALA A 75 -4.55 11.65 -10.02
C ALA A 75 -5.79 10.74 -9.86
N LYS A 76 -6.95 11.27 -9.44
CA LYS A 76 -8.19 10.51 -9.22
C LYS A 76 -7.98 9.30 -8.31
N LEU A 77 -7.34 9.50 -7.16
CA LEU A 77 -7.06 8.43 -6.22
C LEU A 77 -8.36 7.91 -5.57
N ASP A 78 -8.46 6.60 -5.37
CA ASP A 78 -9.55 5.96 -4.62
C ASP A 78 -9.28 5.95 -3.12
N GLY A 79 -8.02 6.01 -2.72
CA GLY A 79 -7.61 6.01 -1.32
C GLY A 79 -6.25 6.60 -1.09
N VAL A 80 -5.95 6.83 0.19
CA VAL A 80 -4.66 7.35 0.65
C VAL A 80 -4.08 6.46 1.74
N GLN A 81 -2.78 6.22 1.68
CA GLN A 81 -1.98 5.54 2.69
C GLN A 81 -0.99 6.54 3.27
N ILE A 82 -1.11 6.85 4.55
CA ILE A 82 -0.39 7.96 5.19
C ILE A 82 0.46 7.44 6.34
N TYR A 83 1.76 7.76 6.32
CA TYR A 83 2.73 7.34 7.34
C TYR A 83 2.79 8.28 8.55
N ARG A 84 2.57 9.60 8.34
CA ARG A 84 2.46 10.52 9.47
C ARG A 84 1.11 10.34 10.19
N THR A 85 1.06 10.65 11.45
CA THR A 85 -0.22 10.74 12.17
C THR A 85 -1.08 11.85 11.57
N ILE A 86 -2.37 11.60 11.44
CA ILE A 86 -3.36 12.60 11.01
C ILE A 86 -4.31 12.90 12.18
N THR A 87 -4.83 14.12 12.18
CA THR A 87 -5.83 14.54 13.17
C THR A 87 -7.23 14.08 12.76
N LYS A 88 -8.19 14.19 13.67
CA LYS A 88 -9.59 13.91 13.38
C LYS A 88 -10.12 14.81 12.25
N GLU A 89 -9.78 16.09 12.31
CA GLU A 89 -10.18 17.08 11.31
C GLU A 89 -9.62 16.75 9.94
N GLU A 90 -8.34 16.37 9.86
CA GLU A 90 -7.73 15.92 8.58
C GLU A 90 -8.43 14.68 8.03
N PHE A 91 -8.76 13.72 8.88
CA PHE A 91 -9.50 12.52 8.49
C PHE A 91 -10.88 12.89 7.92
N GLU A 92 -11.65 13.75 8.60
CA GLU A 92 -12.95 14.21 8.15
C GLU A 92 -12.86 14.93 6.79
N ILE A 93 -11.87 15.80 6.60
CA ILE A 93 -11.62 16.48 5.32
C ILE A 93 -11.32 15.47 4.19
N LEU A 94 -10.50 14.45 4.47
CA LEU A 94 -10.19 13.39 3.50
C LEU A 94 -11.44 12.56 3.16
N LYS A 95 -12.30 12.26 4.13
CA LYS A 95 -13.54 11.51 3.89
C LYS A 95 -14.53 12.27 2.99
N VAL A 96 -14.57 13.60 3.06
CA VAL A 96 -15.39 14.42 2.14
C VAL A 96 -14.92 14.28 0.69
N GLN A 97 -13.65 13.90 0.44
CA GLN A 97 -13.15 13.60 -0.92
C GLN A 97 -13.62 12.23 -1.45
N ASN A 98 -14.41 11.49 -0.69
CA ASN A 98 -14.89 10.15 -1.04
C ASN A 98 -13.76 9.12 -1.28
N VAL A 99 -12.66 9.25 -0.56
CA VAL A 99 -11.53 8.31 -0.55
C VAL A 99 -11.51 7.50 0.75
N PHE A 100 -10.96 6.28 0.69
CA PHE A 100 -10.62 5.56 1.91
C PHE A 100 -9.24 6.00 2.43
N VAL A 101 -9.10 5.98 3.76
CA VAL A 101 -7.91 6.46 4.46
C VAL A 101 -7.27 5.31 5.23
N TRP A 102 -6.02 4.96 4.89
CA TRP A 102 -5.21 3.98 5.62
C TRP A 102 -4.11 4.68 6.39
N GLN A 103 -4.11 4.49 7.70
CA GLN A 103 -3.03 4.96 8.58
C GLN A 103 -1.96 3.89 8.69
N VAL A 104 -0.72 4.25 8.36
CA VAL A 104 0.41 3.33 8.53
C VAL A 104 0.94 3.42 9.95
N ILE A 105 1.17 2.25 10.55
CA ILE A 105 1.89 2.08 11.81
C ILE A 105 3.16 1.30 11.52
N SER A 106 4.30 1.95 11.70
CA SER A 106 5.60 1.32 11.56
C SER A 106 5.92 0.49 12.80
N VAL A 107 6.14 -0.81 12.62
CA VAL A 107 6.42 -1.77 13.70
C VAL A 107 7.89 -2.19 13.64
N GLU A 108 8.55 -2.19 14.78
CA GLU A 108 9.93 -2.66 14.95
C GLU A 108 9.97 -3.88 15.88
N ASN A 109 10.05 -3.66 17.18
CA ASN A 109 10.15 -4.69 18.22
C ASN A 109 8.92 -4.78 19.11
N SER A 110 8.01 -3.83 19.01
CA SER A 110 6.77 -3.77 19.79
C SER A 110 5.67 -3.11 18.98
N LEU A 111 4.42 -3.44 19.31
CA LEU A 111 3.25 -2.77 18.78
C LEU A 111 2.81 -1.71 19.79
N ASP A 112 2.97 -0.43 19.44
CA ASP A 112 2.53 0.70 20.27
C ASP A 112 1.34 1.39 19.59
N LEU A 113 0.15 1.26 20.21
CA LEU A 113 -1.12 1.83 19.77
C LEU A 113 -1.64 2.88 20.76
N LYS A 114 -0.76 3.66 21.37
CA LYS A 114 -1.14 4.61 22.45
C LYS A 114 -1.96 5.81 21.99
N SER A 115 -1.96 6.12 20.69
CA SER A 115 -2.73 7.24 20.15
C SER A 115 -4.04 6.79 19.52
N GLU A 116 -5.04 7.66 19.57
CA GLU A 116 -6.26 7.48 18.79
C GLU A 116 -5.93 7.49 17.28
N ILE A 117 -6.50 6.56 16.51
CA ILE A 117 -6.20 6.38 15.10
C ILE A 117 -7.45 6.73 14.29
N PHE A 118 -7.34 7.76 13.48
CA PHE A 118 -8.40 8.20 12.58
C PHE A 118 -8.15 7.63 11.18
N ALA A 119 -8.69 6.45 10.91
CA ALA A 119 -8.53 5.74 9.65
C ALA A 119 -9.67 4.74 9.40
N ASP A 120 -9.93 4.43 8.13
CA ASP A 120 -10.81 3.32 7.75
C ASP A 120 -10.11 1.97 7.98
N LEU A 121 -8.78 1.93 7.87
CA LEU A 121 -7.97 0.74 8.09
C LEU A 121 -6.58 1.12 8.59
N VAL A 122 -6.04 0.32 9.49
CA VAL A 122 -4.63 0.38 9.88
C VAL A 122 -3.83 -0.54 8.96
N LEU A 123 -2.68 -0.04 8.49
CA LEU A 123 -1.69 -0.82 7.78
C LEU A 123 -0.42 -0.92 8.63
N PHE A 124 -0.05 -2.13 9.00
CA PHE A 124 1.22 -2.38 9.71
C PHE A 124 2.34 -2.61 8.71
N ASP A 125 3.41 -1.82 8.80
CA ASP A 125 4.61 -1.95 7.96
C ASP A 125 5.86 -2.10 8.84
N ALA A 126 6.87 -2.81 8.33
CA ALA A 126 8.14 -2.94 9.02
C ALA A 126 8.84 -1.57 9.13
N LYS A 127 9.29 -1.21 10.34
CA LYS A 127 10.13 -0.04 10.54
C LYS A 127 11.51 -0.33 9.96
N GLY A 128 11.92 0.45 8.97
CA GLY A 128 13.22 0.35 8.34
C GLY A 128 13.87 1.72 8.22
N ILE A 129 15.07 1.78 7.61
CA ILE A 129 15.78 3.05 7.35
C ILE A 129 14.94 3.99 6.49
N LEU A 130 14.19 3.44 5.54
CA LEU A 130 13.22 4.20 4.72
C LEU A 130 11.81 3.92 5.24
N LYS A 131 10.96 4.94 5.25
CA LYS A 131 9.53 4.78 5.52
C LYS A 131 8.89 4.02 4.34
N GLY A 132 8.80 2.68 4.47
CA GLY A 132 8.30 1.76 3.45
C GLY A 132 9.33 1.28 2.43
N GLY A 133 9.08 0.11 1.84
CA GLY A 133 9.87 -0.45 0.73
C GLY A 133 11.24 -1.00 1.08
N ASN A 134 11.54 -1.23 2.36
CA ASN A 134 12.85 -1.75 2.83
C ASN A 134 13.08 -3.24 2.52
N GLY A 135 12.05 -4.00 2.14
CA GLY A 135 12.15 -5.43 1.88
C GLY A 135 12.35 -6.30 3.11
N ILE A 136 12.31 -5.72 4.31
CA ILE A 136 12.42 -6.40 5.60
C ILE A 136 11.03 -6.62 6.21
N SER A 137 10.88 -7.67 7.00
CA SER A 137 9.68 -7.94 7.79
C SER A 137 9.98 -7.80 9.28
N PHE A 138 8.97 -7.39 10.05
CA PHE A 138 9.01 -7.45 11.51
C PHE A 138 8.45 -8.78 12.02
N ASN A 139 8.48 -9.01 13.32
CA ASN A 139 7.86 -10.19 13.92
C ASN A 139 6.32 -10.04 13.90
N TRP A 140 5.66 -10.70 12.95
CA TRP A 140 4.20 -10.61 12.79
C TRP A 140 3.39 -11.20 13.94
N THR A 141 3.99 -12.00 14.84
CA THR A 141 3.29 -12.47 16.05
C THR A 141 2.87 -11.33 16.97
N LEU A 142 3.52 -10.16 16.87
CA LEU A 142 3.13 -8.95 17.58
C LEU A 142 1.69 -8.48 17.26
N LEU A 143 1.16 -8.89 16.09
CA LEU A 143 -0.19 -8.54 15.67
C LEU A 143 -1.27 -9.48 16.25
N SER A 144 -0.91 -10.54 16.96
CA SER A 144 -1.86 -11.55 17.46
C SER A 144 -2.91 -10.98 18.43
N SER A 145 -2.60 -9.89 19.12
CA SER A 145 -3.52 -9.17 20.02
C SER A 145 -4.37 -8.11 19.32
N TYR A 146 -4.12 -7.82 18.04
CA TYR A 146 -4.89 -6.82 17.31
C TYR A 146 -6.16 -7.45 16.73
N THR A 147 -7.33 -6.97 17.18
CA THR A 147 -8.62 -7.61 16.91
C THR A 147 -9.42 -6.96 15.77
N LYS A 148 -9.01 -5.77 15.33
CA LYS A 148 -9.68 -5.08 14.21
C LYS A 148 -9.12 -5.57 12.86
N ASP A 149 -9.86 -5.33 11.80
CA ASP A 149 -9.36 -5.56 10.44
C ASP A 149 -8.12 -4.69 10.16
N PHE A 150 -7.13 -5.23 9.47
CA PHE A 150 -5.89 -4.53 9.15
C PHE A 150 -5.29 -4.97 7.81
N ALA A 151 -4.39 -4.16 7.29
CA ALA A 151 -3.50 -4.49 6.20
C ALA A 151 -2.09 -4.77 6.73
N LEU A 152 -1.38 -5.67 6.07
CA LEU A 152 0.00 -6.03 6.42
C LEU A 152 0.94 -5.71 5.26
N ALA A 153 2.00 -4.98 5.56
CA ALA A 153 3.12 -4.68 4.67
C ALA A 153 4.46 -5.11 5.28
N GLY A 154 5.54 -4.82 4.60
CA GLY A 154 6.90 -5.07 5.04
C GLY A 154 7.43 -6.45 4.64
N GLY A 155 8.25 -6.46 3.59
CA GLY A 155 9.03 -7.62 3.16
C GLY A 155 8.22 -8.87 2.80
N ILE A 156 6.97 -8.71 2.36
CA ILE A 156 6.13 -9.84 1.94
C ILE A 156 6.55 -10.28 0.53
N GLY A 157 6.77 -11.59 0.36
CA GLY A 157 7.18 -12.20 -0.89
C GLY A 157 6.88 -13.71 -0.90
N LEU A 158 7.33 -14.41 -1.94
CA LEU A 158 7.10 -15.86 -2.12
C LEU A 158 7.58 -16.71 -0.93
N ASP A 159 8.67 -16.29 -0.30
CA ASP A 159 9.30 -16.97 0.82
C ASP A 159 8.47 -16.98 2.12
N ASN A 160 7.54 -16.02 2.24
CA ASN A 160 6.80 -15.84 3.49
C ASN A 160 5.29 -15.54 3.30
N ILE A 161 4.77 -15.60 2.09
CA ILE A 161 3.35 -15.28 1.78
C ILE A 161 2.36 -16.08 2.63
N HIS A 162 2.60 -17.38 2.84
CA HIS A 162 1.72 -18.22 3.66
C HIS A 162 1.74 -17.83 5.15
N LYS A 163 2.89 -17.33 5.64
CA LYS A 163 2.97 -16.80 7.01
C LYS A 163 2.21 -15.47 7.10
N ALA A 164 2.30 -14.62 6.07
CA ALA A 164 1.55 -13.38 6.01
C ALA A 164 0.03 -13.61 6.03
N VAL A 165 -0.47 -14.60 5.28
CA VAL A 165 -1.90 -14.98 5.29
C VAL A 165 -2.36 -15.42 6.68
N LYS A 166 -1.53 -16.19 7.41
CA LYS A 166 -1.86 -16.68 8.76
C LYS A 166 -1.98 -15.59 9.81
N THR A 167 -1.54 -14.36 9.54
CA THR A 167 -1.73 -13.22 10.45
C THR A 167 -3.19 -12.77 10.57
N GLY A 168 -4.05 -13.17 9.63
CA GLY A 168 -5.44 -12.71 9.58
C GLY A 168 -5.63 -11.35 8.91
N ALA A 169 -4.58 -10.76 8.34
CA ALA A 169 -4.68 -9.51 7.59
C ALA A 169 -5.73 -9.59 6.47
N LYS A 170 -6.52 -8.55 6.29
CA LYS A 170 -7.53 -8.45 5.21
C LYS A 170 -6.92 -8.03 3.89
N ILE A 171 -5.78 -7.35 3.94
CA ILE A 171 -5.04 -6.90 2.76
C ILE A 171 -3.56 -7.21 2.97
N LEU A 172 -2.90 -7.79 1.97
CA LEU A 172 -1.45 -7.91 1.92
C LEU A 172 -0.91 -6.88 0.93
N ASP A 173 -0.02 -6.02 1.39
CA ASP A 173 0.64 -4.98 0.59
C ASP A 173 2.07 -5.41 0.22
N LEU A 174 2.29 -5.72 -1.04
CA LEU A 174 3.54 -6.24 -1.57
C LEU A 174 4.25 -5.16 -2.39
N ASN A 175 5.57 -5.08 -2.26
CA ASN A 175 6.36 -4.06 -2.96
C ASN A 175 7.71 -4.61 -3.48
N SER A 176 8.80 -4.35 -2.78
CA SER A 176 10.19 -4.53 -3.26
C SER A 176 10.55 -5.98 -3.59
N LYS A 177 10.05 -6.97 -2.86
CA LYS A 177 10.33 -8.39 -3.15
C LYS A 177 9.74 -8.88 -4.48
N LEU A 178 8.82 -8.11 -5.06
CA LEU A 178 8.22 -8.41 -6.36
C LEU A 178 8.85 -7.62 -7.50
N GLU A 179 9.99 -7.02 -7.31
CA GLU A 179 10.69 -6.24 -8.34
C GLU A 179 11.74 -7.08 -9.06
N ASP A 180 11.98 -6.69 -10.32
CA ASP A 180 13.13 -7.09 -11.12
C ASP A 180 14.34 -6.20 -10.81
N GLU A 181 15.46 -6.42 -11.50
CA GLU A 181 16.71 -5.64 -11.36
C GLU A 181 16.55 -4.16 -11.73
N LYS A 182 15.53 -3.82 -12.53
CA LYS A 182 15.22 -2.44 -12.96
C LYS A 182 14.24 -1.74 -11.99
N GLY A 183 13.80 -2.44 -10.95
CA GLY A 183 12.81 -1.94 -9.99
C GLY A 183 11.40 -1.82 -10.59
N LEU A 184 11.08 -2.64 -11.61
CA LEU A 184 9.73 -2.83 -12.14
C LEU A 184 9.11 -4.07 -11.50
N LYS A 185 7.79 -4.13 -11.46
CA LYS A 185 7.09 -5.30 -10.90
C LYS A 185 7.20 -6.49 -11.83
N ASP A 186 7.79 -7.57 -11.34
CA ASP A 186 7.95 -8.83 -12.04
C ASP A 186 6.61 -9.58 -12.09
N ILE A 187 6.04 -9.63 -13.27
CA ILE A 187 4.74 -10.26 -13.54
C ILE A 187 4.76 -11.75 -13.17
N ASN A 188 5.88 -12.45 -13.36
CA ASN A 188 5.99 -13.88 -13.07
C ASN A 188 5.99 -14.13 -11.56
N LYS A 189 6.74 -13.33 -10.78
CA LYS A 189 6.70 -13.41 -9.31
C LYS A 189 5.29 -13.15 -8.78
N ILE A 190 4.59 -12.16 -9.34
CA ILE A 190 3.21 -11.84 -8.93
C ILE A 190 2.25 -12.98 -9.28
N LYS A 191 2.35 -13.57 -10.48
CA LYS A 191 1.56 -14.73 -10.87
C LYS A 191 1.81 -15.93 -9.96
N GLN A 192 3.04 -16.14 -9.50
CA GLN A 192 3.35 -17.18 -8.51
C GLN A 192 2.66 -16.92 -7.17
N ILE A 193 2.71 -15.66 -6.65
CA ILE A 193 1.97 -15.26 -5.45
C ILE A 193 0.47 -15.56 -5.61
N LEU A 194 -0.12 -15.14 -6.73
CA LEU A 194 -1.54 -15.38 -7.00
C LEU A 194 -1.89 -16.87 -7.05
N LYS A 195 -1.00 -17.70 -7.58
CA LYS A 195 -1.14 -19.17 -7.59
C LYS A 195 -1.09 -19.74 -6.18
N GLU A 196 -0.12 -19.34 -5.36
CA GLU A 196 0.00 -19.76 -3.97
C GLU A 196 -1.24 -19.39 -3.11
N LEU A 197 -1.84 -18.24 -3.37
CA LEU A 197 -3.01 -17.77 -2.62
C LEU A 197 -4.35 -18.43 -3.06
N LYS A 198 -4.38 -19.10 -4.20
CA LYS A 198 -5.57 -19.86 -4.67
C LYS A 198 -5.61 -21.29 -4.14
N LYS A 199 -4.54 -21.81 -3.51
CA LYS A 199 -4.46 -23.08 -2.81
C LYS A 199 -5.02 -22.90 -1.40
#